data_c324882e48e73ba624fe9b278798dad2
#
_entry.id   c324882e48e73ba624fe9b278798dad2
#
_cell.length_a   1.000
_cell.length_b   1.000
_cell.length_c   1.000
_cell.angle_alpha   90.00
_cell.angle_beta   90.00
_cell.angle_gamma   90.00
#
_symmetry.space_group_name_H-M   'P 1'
#
loop_
_entity.id
_entity.type
_entity.pdbx_description
1 polymer ?
#
loop_
_entity_poly.entity_id
_entity_poly.type
_entity_poly.pdbx_seq_one_letter_code
_entity_poly.pdbx_strand_id
1 'polypeptide(L)'
;MPFTGRYRADNAYNNLLYVVAGTLVEKLSGQTWENYVQTHLIDAAGLPACQSTHPIKGQADVAFGQGSDGILPDKAHLKTPAMAPAGGVWCSVDGMNRWVQMLLNGGKTPEGKQIISLAQRDALWAPQALLPLPDSAPKTQSHFRAYGFGWFMEDFFGLKRVWHTGTVSGMVSYVSMLPEKNTGLVVLTNHDDNHATYSIALTMSSLMATGKSLDWVAYWQDVAKQAKDKSDKEAATTGPGSPARPFITLSEQDLKSYVGRYHDAWRGDIQVSMQNGALVMTFSKADGLSGILSALPHDLFVAKWKNREEDSSDDSYVQFERDVTGKVTGFHMQLVGSDFSFDAQDMHPLKVSD
;
A
#
# COMPACT_ATOMS: atom_id res chain seq x y z
N MET A 1 -6.79 11.70 -13.00
CA MET A 1 -5.70 12.04 -12.05
C MET A 1 -4.93 13.22 -12.58
N PRO A 2 -4.69 14.27 -11.79
CA PRO A 2 -3.73 15.29 -12.16
C PRO A 2 -2.31 14.69 -12.18
N PHE A 3 -1.42 15.27 -12.98
CA PHE A 3 -0.01 14.88 -12.95
C PHE A 3 0.62 15.46 -11.68
N THR A 4 1.09 14.60 -10.81
CA THR A 4 1.71 14.98 -9.52
C THR A 4 3.23 15.19 -9.62
N GLY A 5 3.82 14.92 -10.80
CA GLY A 5 5.26 15.04 -11.03
C GLY A 5 5.58 15.21 -12.51
N ARG A 6 6.88 15.25 -12.80
CA ARG A 6 7.36 15.35 -14.20
C ARG A 6 7.23 13.99 -14.88
N TYR A 7 6.57 13.99 -16.04
CA TYR A 7 6.36 12.77 -16.82
C TYR A 7 7.67 12.03 -17.08
N ARG A 8 7.74 10.74 -16.69
CA ARG A 8 8.90 9.85 -16.77
C ARG A 8 10.16 10.30 -16.02
N ALA A 9 10.08 11.34 -15.19
CA ALA A 9 11.22 11.80 -14.40
C ALA A 9 11.06 11.51 -12.91
N ASP A 10 9.85 11.58 -12.42
CA ASP A 10 9.55 11.34 -11.02
C ASP A 10 8.78 10.01 -10.87
N ASN A 11 9.06 9.27 -9.79
CA ASN A 11 8.30 8.08 -9.45
C ASN A 11 7.12 8.47 -8.57
N ALA A 12 5.93 8.03 -8.97
CA ALA A 12 4.73 8.07 -8.14
C ALA A 12 4.14 6.64 -8.11
N TYR A 13 4.40 5.91 -7.02
CA TYR A 13 3.85 4.57 -6.85
C TYR A 13 2.31 4.64 -6.78
N ASN A 14 1.62 3.82 -7.58
CA ASN A 14 0.18 3.88 -7.64
C ASN A 14 -0.43 2.51 -7.97
N ASN A 15 -1.16 1.93 -7.01
CA ASN A 15 -1.84 0.65 -7.16
C ASN A 15 -3.00 0.71 -8.19
N LEU A 16 -3.65 1.87 -8.34
CA LEU A 16 -4.79 2.02 -9.27
C LEU A 16 -4.38 1.84 -10.73
N LEU A 17 -3.14 2.16 -11.10
CA LEU A 17 -2.64 1.90 -12.44
C LEU A 17 -2.52 0.40 -12.76
N TYR A 18 -2.26 -0.44 -11.76
CA TYR A 18 -2.32 -1.90 -11.92
C TYR A 18 -3.76 -2.39 -12.08
N VAL A 19 -4.73 -1.74 -11.43
CA VAL A 19 -6.17 -2.01 -11.66
C VAL A 19 -6.55 -1.68 -13.10
N VAL A 20 -6.09 -0.54 -13.62
CA VAL A 20 -6.30 -0.18 -15.04
C VAL A 20 -5.67 -1.22 -15.98
N ALA A 21 -4.44 -1.69 -15.66
CA ALA A 21 -3.79 -2.76 -16.42
C ALA A 21 -4.60 -4.06 -16.36
N GLY A 22 -5.14 -4.43 -15.20
CA GLY A 22 -6.04 -5.58 -15.04
C GLY A 22 -7.29 -5.45 -15.89
N THR A 23 -7.96 -4.29 -15.88
CA THR A 23 -9.11 -4.03 -16.75
C THR A 23 -8.77 -4.12 -18.24
N LEU A 24 -7.54 -3.73 -18.62
CA LEU A 24 -7.07 -3.90 -19.99
C LEU A 24 -6.92 -5.38 -20.36
N VAL A 25 -6.37 -6.19 -19.46
CA VAL A 25 -6.28 -7.66 -19.62
C VAL A 25 -7.68 -8.25 -19.83
N GLU A 26 -8.67 -7.87 -19.03
CA GLU A 26 -10.05 -8.34 -19.18
C GLU A 26 -10.65 -7.98 -20.55
N LYS A 27 -10.47 -6.72 -20.96
CA LYS A 27 -11.00 -6.25 -22.26
C LYS A 27 -10.36 -6.96 -23.45
N LEU A 28 -9.07 -7.25 -23.40
CA LEU A 28 -8.34 -7.89 -24.48
C LEU A 28 -8.55 -9.40 -24.52
N SER A 29 -8.69 -10.05 -23.37
CA SER A 29 -8.83 -11.50 -23.27
C SER A 29 -10.28 -11.99 -23.31
N GLY A 30 -11.25 -11.13 -22.96
CA GLY A 30 -12.64 -11.52 -22.76
C GLY A 30 -12.87 -12.36 -21.48
N GLN A 31 -11.89 -12.43 -20.59
CA GLN A 31 -11.94 -13.16 -19.32
C GLN A 31 -11.82 -12.15 -18.14
N THR A 32 -12.27 -12.52 -16.96
CA THR A 32 -11.94 -11.75 -15.75
C THR A 32 -10.44 -11.84 -15.48
N TRP A 33 -9.89 -10.83 -14.79
CA TRP A 33 -8.46 -10.82 -14.43
C TRP A 33 -8.08 -12.07 -13.63
N GLU A 34 -8.92 -12.47 -12.68
CA GLU A 34 -8.71 -13.65 -11.85
C GLU A 34 -8.60 -14.93 -12.70
N ASN A 35 -9.56 -15.15 -13.61
CA ASN A 35 -9.54 -16.32 -14.48
C ASN A 35 -8.32 -16.33 -15.41
N TYR A 36 -7.97 -15.15 -15.94
CA TYR A 36 -6.82 -15.03 -16.82
C TYR A 36 -5.50 -15.34 -16.07
N VAL A 37 -5.30 -14.75 -14.91
CA VAL A 37 -4.09 -14.98 -14.09
C VAL A 37 -4.05 -16.39 -13.56
N GLN A 38 -5.18 -16.96 -13.12
CA GLN A 38 -5.23 -18.35 -12.68
C GLN A 38 -4.77 -19.29 -13.79
N THR A 39 -5.37 -19.19 -14.95
CA THR A 39 -5.12 -20.14 -16.05
C THR A 39 -3.77 -19.93 -16.72
N HIS A 40 -3.43 -18.68 -17.06
CA HIS A 40 -2.27 -18.38 -17.90
C HIS A 40 -0.98 -18.18 -17.13
N LEU A 41 -1.06 -17.98 -15.81
CA LEU A 41 0.13 -17.78 -14.98
C LEU A 41 0.23 -18.83 -13.88
N ILE A 42 -0.73 -18.92 -12.98
CA ILE A 42 -0.65 -19.78 -11.78
C ILE A 42 -0.63 -21.25 -12.19
N ASP A 43 -1.66 -21.72 -12.89
CA ASP A 43 -1.77 -23.11 -13.34
C ASP A 43 -0.72 -23.44 -14.40
N ALA A 44 -0.49 -22.52 -15.33
CA ALA A 44 0.50 -22.69 -16.39
C ALA A 44 1.93 -22.88 -15.86
N ALA A 45 2.29 -22.15 -14.79
CA ALA A 45 3.57 -22.27 -14.10
C ALA A 45 3.58 -23.37 -13.02
N GLY A 46 2.43 -23.98 -12.73
CA GLY A 46 2.27 -25.01 -11.72
C GLY A 46 2.65 -24.52 -10.33
N LEU A 47 2.15 -23.33 -9.93
CA LEU A 47 2.44 -22.74 -8.61
C LEU A 47 1.57 -23.43 -7.53
N PRO A 48 2.16 -24.25 -6.64
CA PRO A 48 1.37 -24.99 -5.66
C PRO A 48 0.75 -24.06 -4.63
N ALA A 49 -0.51 -24.31 -4.27
CA ALA A 49 -1.26 -23.54 -3.29
C ALA A 49 -1.21 -22.02 -3.54
N CYS A 50 -1.33 -21.64 -4.83
CA CYS A 50 -1.52 -20.27 -5.26
C CYS A 50 -2.87 -20.11 -5.95
N GLN A 51 -3.53 -18.98 -5.74
CA GLN A 51 -4.81 -18.64 -6.38
C GLN A 51 -4.95 -17.14 -6.57
N SER A 52 -5.71 -16.76 -7.59
CA SER A 52 -6.01 -15.38 -7.95
C SER A 52 -7.30 -14.85 -7.33
N THR A 53 -8.00 -15.68 -6.58
CA THR A 53 -9.22 -15.33 -5.86
C THR A 53 -8.99 -15.38 -4.36
N HIS A 54 -9.79 -14.60 -3.61
CA HIS A 54 -9.75 -14.68 -2.16
C HIS A 54 -10.09 -16.10 -1.67
N PRO A 55 -9.35 -16.66 -0.70
CA PRO A 55 -9.67 -17.95 -0.12
C PRO A 55 -11.09 -17.99 0.43
N ILE A 56 -11.80 -19.11 0.21
CA ILE A 56 -13.15 -19.29 0.71
C ILE A 56 -13.09 -19.56 2.22
N LYS A 57 -14.02 -19.00 2.98
CA LYS A 57 -14.14 -19.24 4.42
C LYS A 57 -14.21 -20.76 4.72
N GLY A 58 -13.31 -21.23 5.58
CA GLY A 58 -13.17 -22.64 5.92
C GLY A 58 -12.25 -23.44 5.01
N GLN A 59 -11.60 -22.81 4.03
CA GLN A 59 -10.50 -23.44 3.28
C GLN A 59 -9.38 -23.78 4.27
N ALA A 60 -8.86 -25.00 4.21
CA ALA A 60 -7.76 -25.45 5.04
C ALA A 60 -6.44 -24.74 4.65
N ASP A 61 -5.53 -24.62 5.61
CA ASP A 61 -4.19 -24.10 5.43
C ASP A 61 -4.11 -22.64 4.90
N VAL A 62 -5.04 -21.81 5.31
CA VAL A 62 -5.04 -20.37 5.04
C VAL A 62 -4.62 -19.64 6.30
N ALA A 63 -3.57 -18.81 6.20
CA ALA A 63 -3.18 -17.92 7.27
C ALA A 63 -4.17 -16.75 7.39
N PHE A 64 -4.43 -16.32 8.62
CA PHE A 64 -5.23 -15.13 8.91
C PHE A 64 -4.28 -13.99 9.30
N GLY A 65 -4.55 -12.79 8.76
CA GLY A 65 -3.80 -11.60 9.10
C GLY A 65 -3.98 -11.20 10.57
N GLN A 66 -2.93 -10.71 11.17
CA GLN A 66 -2.90 -10.25 12.56
C GLN A 66 -2.41 -8.81 12.62
N GLY A 67 -3.11 -8.00 13.41
CA GLY A 67 -2.68 -6.69 13.87
C GLY A 67 -2.13 -6.75 15.29
N SER A 68 -1.78 -5.59 15.85
CA SER A 68 -1.28 -5.45 17.23
C SER A 68 -2.20 -6.05 18.28
N ASP A 69 -3.51 -6.05 18.06
CA ASP A 69 -4.52 -6.53 19.00
C ASP A 69 -5.05 -7.94 18.69
N GLY A 70 -4.44 -8.65 17.75
CA GLY A 70 -4.75 -10.04 17.42
C GLY A 70 -5.21 -10.29 15.98
N ILE A 71 -5.97 -11.37 15.78
CA ILE A 71 -6.44 -11.76 14.44
C ILE A 71 -7.46 -10.74 13.92
N LEU A 72 -7.20 -10.21 12.74
CA LEU A 72 -8.11 -9.29 12.07
C LEU A 72 -9.40 -10.00 11.65
N PRO A 73 -10.56 -9.31 11.70
CA PRO A 73 -11.82 -9.88 11.25
C PRO A 73 -11.76 -10.35 9.79
N ASP A 74 -12.37 -11.49 9.47
CA ASP A 74 -12.48 -12.03 8.10
C ASP A 74 -12.86 -10.98 7.03
N LYS A 75 -13.62 -9.96 7.42
CA LYS A 75 -14.04 -8.86 6.53
C LYS A 75 -12.92 -7.89 6.17
N ALA A 76 -11.86 -7.81 6.97
CA ALA A 76 -10.71 -6.96 6.66
C ALA A 76 -9.97 -7.46 5.40
N HIS A 77 -10.04 -8.75 5.12
CA HIS A 77 -9.43 -9.37 3.94
C HIS A 77 -10.26 -9.25 2.66
N LEU A 78 -11.52 -8.82 2.77
CA LEU A 78 -12.46 -8.68 1.66
C LEU A 78 -12.26 -7.36 0.89
N LYS A 79 -11.06 -6.83 0.86
CA LYS A 79 -10.80 -5.64 0.03
C LYS A 79 -11.08 -5.98 -1.41
N THR A 80 -12.01 -5.26 -1.92
CA THR A 80 -12.68 -5.25 -3.23
C THR A 80 -11.96 -6.06 -4.31
N PRO A 81 -12.65 -6.98 -4.99
CA PRO A 81 -12.12 -7.66 -6.18
C PRO A 81 -11.45 -6.71 -7.18
N ALA A 82 -11.91 -5.45 -7.23
CA ALA A 82 -11.33 -4.42 -8.07
C ALA A 82 -9.83 -4.15 -7.82
N MET A 83 -9.32 -4.38 -6.62
CA MET A 83 -7.88 -4.19 -6.32
C MET A 83 -7.03 -5.44 -6.57
N ALA A 84 -7.63 -6.54 -7.01
CA ALA A 84 -6.92 -7.80 -7.25
C ALA A 84 -5.70 -7.66 -8.19
N PRO A 85 -5.73 -6.86 -9.27
CA PRO A 85 -4.56 -6.68 -10.11
C PRO A 85 -3.34 -6.04 -9.43
N ALA A 86 -3.56 -5.35 -8.31
CA ALA A 86 -2.49 -4.71 -7.54
C ALA A 86 -1.94 -5.57 -6.38
N GLY A 87 -2.65 -6.63 -5.96
CA GLY A 87 -2.21 -7.42 -4.80
C GLY A 87 -3.13 -8.59 -4.45
N GLY A 88 -3.93 -9.10 -5.39
CA GLY A 88 -4.95 -10.11 -5.14
C GLY A 88 -4.51 -11.57 -5.29
N VAL A 89 -3.22 -11.86 -5.48
CA VAL A 89 -2.73 -13.23 -5.57
C VAL A 89 -2.41 -13.77 -4.18
N TRP A 90 -3.01 -14.90 -3.83
CA TRP A 90 -2.76 -15.65 -2.61
C TRP A 90 -1.86 -16.82 -2.92
N CYS A 91 -0.82 -17.02 -2.12
CA CYS A 91 0.19 -18.02 -2.45
C CYS A 91 0.84 -18.60 -1.19
N SER A 92 1.19 -19.87 -1.25
CA SER A 92 2.08 -20.48 -0.27
C SER A 92 3.54 -20.08 -0.51
N VAL A 93 4.39 -20.32 0.47
CA VAL A 93 5.84 -20.13 0.32
C VAL A 93 6.42 -21.02 -0.79
N ASP A 94 5.90 -22.24 -0.96
CA ASP A 94 6.34 -23.16 -2.02
C ASP A 94 5.95 -22.62 -3.41
N GLY A 95 4.73 -22.11 -3.55
CA GLY A 95 4.30 -21.46 -4.80
C GLY A 95 5.15 -20.25 -5.14
N MET A 96 5.43 -19.39 -4.17
CA MET A 96 6.30 -18.24 -4.37
C MET A 96 7.75 -18.62 -4.66
N ASN A 97 8.30 -19.65 -4.03
CA ASN A 97 9.63 -20.17 -4.36
C ASN A 97 9.70 -20.67 -5.80
N ARG A 98 8.66 -21.36 -6.27
CA ARG A 98 8.58 -21.82 -7.67
C ARG A 98 8.49 -20.62 -8.64
N TRP A 99 7.76 -19.57 -8.29
CA TRP A 99 7.72 -18.32 -9.03
C TRP A 99 9.11 -17.67 -9.14
N VAL A 100 9.82 -17.57 -8.02
CA VAL A 100 11.19 -17.03 -7.96
C VAL A 100 12.15 -17.86 -8.83
N GLN A 101 12.11 -19.18 -8.71
CA GLN A 101 12.92 -20.08 -9.54
C GLN A 101 12.64 -19.88 -11.04
N MET A 102 11.38 -19.77 -11.43
CA MET A 102 10.99 -19.52 -12.80
C MET A 102 11.57 -18.19 -13.32
N LEU A 103 11.47 -17.12 -12.55
CA LEU A 103 12.02 -15.80 -12.92
C LEU A 103 13.54 -15.85 -13.06
N LEU A 104 14.24 -16.47 -12.13
CA LEU A 104 15.70 -16.65 -12.19
C LEU A 104 16.11 -17.52 -13.40
N ASN A 105 15.30 -18.48 -13.76
CA ASN A 105 15.52 -19.38 -14.92
C ASN A 105 15.00 -18.78 -16.25
N GLY A 106 14.99 -17.45 -16.39
CA GLY A 106 14.62 -16.78 -17.64
C GLY A 106 13.15 -16.95 -18.05
N GLY A 107 12.26 -17.15 -17.08
CA GLY A 107 10.82 -17.31 -17.29
C GLY A 107 10.39 -18.75 -17.62
N LYS A 108 11.27 -19.73 -17.37
CA LYS A 108 11.00 -21.17 -17.53
C LYS A 108 10.74 -21.83 -16.19
N THR A 109 9.71 -22.68 -16.14
CA THR A 109 9.49 -23.52 -14.96
C THR A 109 10.68 -24.48 -14.73
N PRO A 110 10.81 -25.09 -13.55
CA PRO A 110 11.84 -26.11 -13.31
C PRO A 110 11.81 -27.27 -14.31
N GLU A 111 10.63 -27.60 -14.87
CA GLU A 111 10.43 -28.63 -15.88
C GLU A 111 10.78 -28.15 -17.32
N GLY A 112 11.19 -26.88 -17.47
CA GLY A 112 11.62 -26.31 -18.75
C GLY A 112 10.52 -25.67 -19.60
N LYS A 113 9.26 -25.61 -19.11
CA LYS A 113 8.16 -24.93 -19.82
C LYS A 113 8.34 -23.42 -19.77
N GLN A 114 8.35 -22.73 -20.92
CA GLN A 114 8.42 -21.29 -21.00
C GLN A 114 7.05 -20.69 -20.68
N ILE A 115 6.97 -19.87 -19.64
CA ILE A 115 5.75 -19.15 -19.22
C ILE A 115 5.81 -17.69 -19.69
N ILE A 116 6.92 -17.00 -19.43
CA ILE A 116 7.22 -15.68 -19.95
C ILE A 116 8.54 -15.72 -20.71
N SER A 117 8.64 -15.04 -21.84
CA SER A 117 9.89 -15.06 -22.60
C SER A 117 11.03 -14.38 -21.84
N LEU A 118 12.28 -14.70 -22.17
CA LEU A 118 13.44 -14.06 -21.59
C LEU A 118 13.38 -12.53 -21.79
N ALA A 119 12.99 -12.07 -22.98
CA ALA A 119 12.84 -10.65 -23.27
C ALA A 119 11.77 -9.98 -22.38
N GLN A 120 10.66 -10.64 -22.10
CA GLN A 120 9.64 -10.13 -21.18
C GLN A 120 10.16 -10.08 -19.74
N ARG A 121 10.84 -11.15 -19.27
CA ARG A 121 11.46 -11.15 -17.95
C ARG A 121 12.49 -10.01 -17.81
N ASP A 122 13.32 -9.79 -18.82
CA ASP A 122 14.30 -8.71 -18.81
C ASP A 122 13.65 -7.33 -18.83
N ALA A 123 12.54 -7.19 -19.55
CA ALA A 123 11.74 -5.95 -19.52
C ALA A 123 11.13 -5.66 -18.14
N LEU A 124 10.68 -6.69 -17.40
CA LEU A 124 10.21 -6.52 -16.02
C LEU A 124 11.30 -5.95 -15.11
N TRP A 125 12.55 -6.34 -15.33
CA TRP A 125 13.72 -5.96 -14.53
C TRP A 125 14.56 -4.84 -15.16
N ALA A 126 14.01 -4.12 -16.13
CA ALA A 126 14.61 -2.94 -16.70
C ALA A 126 14.18 -1.68 -15.90
N PRO A 127 15.12 -0.78 -15.55
CA PRO A 127 14.79 0.48 -14.89
C PRO A 127 13.85 1.33 -15.75
N GLN A 128 12.69 1.71 -15.18
CA GLN A 128 11.74 2.61 -15.81
C GLN A 128 11.72 3.98 -15.12
N ALA A 129 11.88 4.02 -13.81
CA ALA A 129 11.96 5.24 -13.02
C ALA A 129 13.10 5.12 -12.00
N LEU A 130 13.89 6.19 -11.87
CA LEU A 130 14.90 6.28 -10.81
C LEU A 130 14.24 6.64 -9.49
N LEU A 131 14.77 6.09 -8.41
CA LEU A 131 14.30 6.33 -7.04
C LEU A 131 15.43 6.94 -6.20
N PRO A 132 15.07 7.77 -5.20
CA PRO A 132 16.04 8.17 -4.19
C PRO A 132 16.55 6.93 -3.43
N LEU A 133 17.78 7.03 -2.98
CA LEU A 133 18.39 6.00 -2.15
C LEU A 133 17.73 6.03 -0.76
N PRO A 134 17.46 4.86 -0.16
CA PRO A 134 16.99 4.78 1.22
C PRO A 134 18.12 5.08 2.21
N ASP A 135 17.77 5.43 3.44
CA ASP A 135 18.75 5.68 4.52
C ASP A 135 19.63 4.45 4.82
N SER A 136 19.16 3.26 4.47
CA SER A 136 19.92 2.01 4.58
C SER A 136 20.97 1.81 3.48
N ALA A 137 21.00 2.65 2.44
CA ALA A 137 21.90 2.50 1.30
C ALA A 137 23.39 2.38 1.67
N PRO A 138 23.93 3.15 2.62
CA PRO A 138 25.32 2.97 3.04
C PRO A 138 25.60 1.59 3.67
N LYS A 139 24.63 1.01 4.37
CA LYS A 139 24.74 -0.31 4.99
C LYS A 139 24.77 -1.44 3.96
N THR A 140 24.13 -1.25 2.83
CA THR A 140 24.06 -2.19 1.69
C THR A 140 25.04 -1.86 0.57
N GLN A 141 25.81 -0.77 0.70
CA GLN A 141 26.70 -0.23 -0.33
C GLN A 141 25.96 0.05 -1.65
N SER A 142 24.70 0.50 -1.55
CA SER A 142 23.87 0.83 -2.70
C SER A 142 24.13 2.25 -3.16
N HIS A 143 24.29 2.43 -4.48
CA HIS A 143 24.52 3.73 -5.14
C HIS A 143 23.43 4.03 -6.17
N PHE A 144 22.54 3.07 -6.42
CA PHE A 144 21.52 3.14 -7.43
C PHE A 144 20.26 2.41 -6.99
N ARG A 145 19.09 3.03 -7.23
CA ARG A 145 17.78 2.41 -7.02
C ARG A 145 16.82 2.83 -8.13
N ALA A 146 16.03 1.87 -8.62
CA ALA A 146 15.03 2.11 -9.65
C ALA A 146 13.78 1.25 -9.43
N TYR A 147 12.72 1.60 -10.13
CA TYR A 147 11.52 0.78 -10.27
C TYR A 147 11.32 0.38 -11.73
N GLY A 148 10.95 -0.87 -11.95
CA GLY A 148 10.60 -1.44 -13.26
C GLY A 148 9.10 -1.73 -13.36
N PHE A 149 8.73 -2.81 -14.03
CA PHE A 149 7.34 -3.25 -14.08
C PHE A 149 7.06 -4.19 -12.90
N GLY A 150 6.66 -3.61 -11.77
CA GLY A 150 6.34 -4.34 -10.53
C GLY A 150 7.56 -4.83 -9.73
N TRP A 151 8.75 -4.28 -9.99
CA TRP A 151 9.97 -4.68 -9.31
C TRP A 151 10.84 -3.49 -8.97
N PHE A 152 11.32 -3.43 -7.72
CA PHE A 152 12.43 -2.60 -7.34
C PHE A 152 13.74 -3.23 -7.76
N MET A 153 14.69 -2.41 -8.13
CA MET A 153 16.06 -2.80 -8.47
C MET A 153 17.04 -1.86 -7.81
N GLU A 154 18.13 -2.42 -7.32
CA GLU A 154 19.24 -1.66 -6.77
C GLU A 154 20.55 -2.45 -6.90
N ASP A 155 21.68 -1.79 -6.77
CA ASP A 155 22.92 -2.45 -6.46
C ASP A 155 22.99 -2.76 -4.96
N PHE A 156 23.32 -3.99 -4.63
CA PHE A 156 23.29 -4.53 -3.27
C PHE A 156 24.60 -5.30 -3.05
N PHE A 157 25.55 -4.69 -2.36
CA PHE A 157 26.92 -5.20 -2.23
C PHE A 157 27.57 -5.50 -3.59
N GLY A 158 27.35 -4.65 -4.58
CA GLY A 158 27.88 -4.80 -5.93
C GLY A 158 27.15 -5.81 -6.82
N LEU A 159 26.04 -6.42 -6.35
CA LEU A 159 25.18 -7.32 -7.12
C LEU A 159 23.86 -6.63 -7.45
N LYS A 160 23.25 -6.97 -8.58
CA LYS A 160 21.88 -6.56 -8.85
C LYS A 160 20.93 -7.27 -7.90
N ARG A 161 20.16 -6.52 -7.13
CA ARG A 161 19.01 -7.03 -6.37
C ARG A 161 17.72 -6.64 -7.06
N VAL A 162 16.83 -7.61 -7.26
CA VAL A 162 15.46 -7.43 -7.75
C VAL A 162 14.52 -7.88 -6.64
N TRP A 163 13.61 -6.99 -6.20
CA TRP A 163 12.80 -7.26 -5.04
C TRP A 163 11.46 -6.52 -5.07
N HIS A 164 10.50 -6.99 -4.29
CA HIS A 164 9.27 -6.27 -3.98
C HIS A 164 8.71 -6.72 -2.64
N THR A 165 7.87 -5.87 -2.06
CA THR A 165 7.14 -6.15 -0.81
C THR A 165 5.65 -6.07 -1.05
N GLY A 166 4.86 -6.61 -0.14
CA GLY A 166 3.42 -6.43 -0.11
C GLY A 166 2.93 -6.38 1.32
N THR A 167 1.94 -5.53 1.56
CA THR A 167 1.25 -5.45 2.84
C THR A 167 -0.24 -5.38 2.55
N VAL A 168 -0.98 -6.35 3.07
CA VAL A 168 -2.44 -6.42 2.95
C VAL A 168 -3.01 -6.98 4.24
N SER A 169 -3.81 -6.17 4.93
CA SER A 169 -4.66 -6.63 6.05
C SER A 169 -3.97 -7.61 7.01
N GLY A 170 -2.92 -7.15 7.69
CA GLY A 170 -2.20 -7.95 8.69
C GLY A 170 -1.33 -9.06 8.09
N MET A 171 -1.00 -8.98 6.81
CA MET A 171 -0.06 -9.89 6.15
C MET A 171 1.02 -9.10 5.44
N VAL A 172 2.27 -9.51 5.61
CA VAL A 172 3.42 -8.90 4.94
C VAL A 172 4.17 -9.94 4.14
N SER A 173 4.52 -9.58 2.91
CA SER A 173 5.33 -10.40 2.02
C SER A 173 6.58 -9.66 1.58
N TYR A 174 7.65 -10.42 1.38
CA TYR A 174 8.90 -9.94 0.83
C TYR A 174 9.47 -10.97 -0.13
N VAL A 175 9.79 -10.52 -1.34
CA VAL A 175 10.48 -11.32 -2.35
C VAL A 175 11.77 -10.61 -2.74
N SER A 176 12.88 -11.32 -2.80
CA SER A 176 14.18 -10.76 -3.20
C SER A 176 14.98 -11.78 -3.98
N MET A 177 15.63 -11.34 -5.05
CA MET A 177 16.45 -12.16 -5.94
C MET A 177 17.79 -11.47 -6.19
N LEU A 178 18.84 -12.27 -6.25
CA LEU A 178 20.19 -11.92 -6.70
C LEU A 178 20.49 -12.71 -7.98
N PRO A 179 20.15 -12.19 -9.17
CA PRO A 179 20.26 -12.94 -10.42
C PRO A 179 21.67 -13.47 -10.71
N GLU A 180 22.72 -12.71 -10.40
CA GLU A 180 24.12 -13.14 -10.61
C GLU A 180 24.53 -14.32 -9.72
N LYS A 181 23.82 -14.52 -8.60
CA LYS A 181 24.01 -15.66 -7.70
C LYS A 181 23.02 -16.78 -7.99
N ASN A 182 22.10 -16.58 -8.94
CA ASN A 182 20.98 -17.50 -9.22
C ASN A 182 20.24 -17.91 -7.93
N THR A 183 20.01 -16.98 -7.03
CA THR A 183 19.40 -17.22 -5.73
C THR A 183 18.34 -16.18 -5.41
N GLY A 184 17.37 -16.58 -4.61
CA GLY A 184 16.32 -15.70 -4.15
C GLY A 184 15.70 -16.19 -2.85
N LEU A 185 14.90 -15.38 -2.24
CA LEU A 185 14.17 -15.70 -1.02
C LEU A 185 12.75 -15.16 -1.07
N VAL A 186 11.90 -15.79 -0.30
CA VAL A 186 10.54 -15.34 0.00
C VAL A 186 10.34 -15.36 1.50
N VAL A 187 9.79 -14.30 2.03
CA VAL A 187 9.33 -14.22 3.43
C VAL A 187 7.87 -13.86 3.42
N LEU A 188 7.04 -14.67 4.06
CA LEU A 188 5.61 -14.44 4.24
C LEU A 188 5.32 -14.45 5.73
N THR A 189 4.68 -13.39 6.22
CA THR A 189 4.25 -13.29 7.61
C THR A 189 2.78 -12.92 7.66
N ASN A 190 2.10 -13.32 8.71
CA ASN A 190 0.71 -12.98 8.95
C ASN A 190 0.55 -11.99 10.12
N HIS A 191 1.42 -11.00 10.16
CA HIS A 191 1.40 -9.89 11.11
C HIS A 191 1.74 -8.59 10.38
N ASP A 192 1.12 -7.48 10.75
CA ASP A 192 1.30 -6.16 10.12
C ASP A 192 2.67 -5.49 10.42
N ASP A 193 3.44 -6.01 11.38
CA ASP A 193 4.80 -5.52 11.65
C ASP A 193 5.76 -5.81 10.49
N ASN A 194 5.95 -4.82 9.65
CA ASN A 194 6.88 -4.86 8.52
C ASN A 194 8.34 -5.07 8.96
N HIS A 195 8.74 -4.59 10.15
CA HIS A 195 10.13 -4.61 10.59
C HIS A 195 10.65 -6.04 10.80
N ALA A 196 9.80 -6.94 11.32
CA ALA A 196 10.17 -8.35 11.47
C ALA A 196 10.46 -9.00 10.12
N THR A 197 9.52 -8.86 9.16
CA THR A 197 9.65 -9.39 7.81
C THR A 197 10.87 -8.82 7.08
N TYR A 198 11.08 -7.50 7.16
CA TYR A 198 12.20 -6.83 6.50
C TYR A 198 13.53 -7.20 7.14
N SER A 199 13.60 -7.34 8.46
CA SER A 199 14.81 -7.80 9.17
C SER A 199 15.24 -9.19 8.70
N ILE A 200 14.30 -10.13 8.63
CA ILE A 200 14.57 -11.49 8.14
C ILE A 200 15.04 -11.43 6.67
N ALA A 201 14.28 -10.76 5.80
CA ALA A 201 14.57 -10.70 4.38
C ALA A 201 15.93 -10.04 4.08
N LEU A 202 16.25 -8.93 4.74
CA LEU A 202 17.51 -8.22 4.53
C LEU A 202 18.71 -8.96 5.14
N THR A 203 18.53 -9.62 6.31
CA THR A 203 19.58 -10.49 6.90
C THR A 203 19.91 -11.62 5.94
N MET A 204 18.91 -12.32 5.43
CA MET A 204 19.11 -13.42 4.48
C MET A 204 19.68 -12.93 3.14
N SER A 205 19.19 -11.80 2.60
CA SER A 205 19.73 -11.19 1.38
C SER A 205 21.21 -10.82 1.57
N SER A 206 21.58 -10.27 2.71
CA SER A 206 22.99 -9.92 3.01
C SER A 206 23.87 -11.18 3.10
N LEU A 207 23.37 -12.22 3.75
CA LEU A 207 24.07 -13.51 3.82
C LEU A 207 24.27 -14.13 2.41
N MET A 208 23.23 -14.11 1.58
CA MET A 208 23.30 -14.60 0.19
C MET A 208 24.27 -13.79 -0.67
N ALA A 209 24.31 -12.48 -0.51
CA ALA A 209 25.19 -11.59 -1.27
C ALA A 209 26.65 -11.74 -0.86
N THR A 210 26.95 -11.77 0.43
CA THR A 210 28.31 -11.56 0.98
C THR A 210 28.86 -12.74 1.75
N GLY A 211 28.04 -13.73 2.10
CA GLY A 211 28.38 -14.81 3.04
C GLY A 211 28.37 -14.37 4.51
N LYS A 212 27.94 -13.12 4.80
CA LYS A 212 27.88 -12.57 6.16
C LYS A 212 26.48 -12.05 6.45
N SER A 213 25.96 -12.35 7.63
CA SER A 213 24.73 -11.72 8.10
C SER A 213 25.02 -10.34 8.66
N LEU A 214 24.15 -9.37 8.35
CA LEU A 214 24.13 -8.08 9.01
C LEU A 214 22.97 -8.05 10.02
N ASP A 215 23.17 -7.35 11.12
CA ASP A 215 22.13 -7.15 12.13
C ASP A 215 21.14 -6.07 11.65
N TRP A 216 20.08 -6.53 11.04
CA TRP A 216 18.99 -5.68 10.57
C TRP A 216 17.95 -5.44 11.67
N VAL A 217 17.90 -6.30 12.68
CA VAL A 217 17.02 -6.08 13.84
C VAL A 217 17.48 -4.86 14.60
N ALA A 218 18.77 -4.80 14.96
CA ALA A 218 19.35 -3.61 15.60
C ALA A 218 19.17 -2.35 14.75
N TYR A 219 19.34 -2.45 13.42
CA TYR A 219 19.13 -1.32 12.52
C TYR A 219 17.70 -0.75 12.63
N TRP A 220 16.66 -1.60 12.54
CA TRP A 220 15.29 -1.15 12.63
C TRP A 220 14.90 -0.65 14.02
N GLN A 221 15.48 -1.24 15.08
CA GLN A 221 15.32 -0.74 16.44
C GLN A 221 15.90 0.68 16.58
N ASP A 222 17.06 0.93 15.99
CA ASP A 222 17.67 2.27 15.98
C ASP A 222 16.84 3.26 15.18
N VAL A 223 16.31 2.86 14.01
CA VAL A 223 15.41 3.70 13.21
C VAL A 223 14.15 4.06 14.00
N ALA A 224 13.50 3.07 14.63
CA ALA A 224 12.32 3.30 15.46
C ALA A 224 12.60 4.23 16.64
N LYS A 225 13.75 4.03 17.30
CA LYS A 225 14.21 4.90 18.40
C LYS A 225 14.44 6.33 17.91
N GLN A 226 15.15 6.51 16.80
CA GLN A 226 15.41 7.85 16.23
C GLN A 226 14.10 8.56 15.84
N ALA A 227 13.15 7.84 15.24
CA ALA A 227 11.84 8.37 14.91
C ALA A 227 11.08 8.83 16.16
N LYS A 228 11.13 8.01 17.23
CA LYS A 228 10.54 8.36 18.53
C LYS A 228 11.24 9.56 19.17
N ASP A 229 12.57 9.56 19.22
CA ASP A 229 13.36 10.67 19.79
C ASP A 229 13.12 11.99 19.02
N LYS A 230 12.90 11.90 17.70
CA LYS A 230 12.55 13.05 16.87
C LYS A 230 11.14 13.55 17.21
N SER A 231 10.16 12.66 17.28
CA SER A 231 8.79 12.98 17.67
C SER A 231 8.72 13.58 19.08
N ASP A 232 9.44 13.02 20.03
CA ASP A 232 9.51 13.51 21.41
C ASP A 232 10.20 14.91 21.48
N LYS A 233 11.24 15.15 20.66
CA LYS A 233 11.88 16.47 20.54
C LYS A 233 10.98 17.48 19.87
N GLU A 234 10.30 17.11 18.81
CA GLU A 234 9.32 17.97 18.15
C GLU A 234 8.17 18.31 19.11
N ALA A 235 7.69 17.36 19.87
CA ALA A 235 6.72 17.56 20.93
C ALA A 235 7.27 18.47 22.06
N ALA A 236 8.55 18.35 22.41
CA ALA A 236 9.20 19.17 23.44
C ALA A 236 9.55 20.58 22.95
N THR A 237 9.94 20.76 21.69
CA THR A 237 10.24 22.07 21.09
C THR A 237 8.98 22.86 20.72
N THR A 238 7.90 22.15 20.48
CA THR A 238 6.59 22.74 20.32
C THR A 238 5.92 23.08 21.67
N GLY A 239 6.61 22.85 22.80
CA GLY A 239 6.21 23.19 24.16
C GLY A 239 4.92 22.48 24.64
N PRO A 240 4.56 22.52 25.94
CA PRO A 240 3.24 22.06 26.40
C PRO A 240 2.10 22.97 25.90
N GLY A 241 2.24 23.52 24.71
CA GLY A 241 1.37 24.47 24.05
C GLY A 241 1.46 24.47 22.53
N SER A 242 2.25 23.59 21.86
CA SER A 242 1.92 23.26 20.47
C SER A 242 0.84 22.19 20.53
N PRO A 243 -0.38 22.51 20.21
CA PRO A 243 -1.47 21.57 20.40
C PRO A 243 -1.34 20.51 19.30
N ALA A 244 -1.31 19.24 19.63
CA ALA A 244 -2.32 18.40 19.04
C ALA A 244 -3.56 19.30 19.01
N ARG A 245 -3.87 19.87 17.82
CA ARG A 245 -4.90 20.96 17.75
C ARG A 245 -6.08 20.46 18.52
N PRO A 246 -6.49 21.08 19.65
CA PRO A 246 -7.49 20.49 20.51
C PRO A 246 -8.78 20.37 19.71
N PHE A 247 -9.41 19.21 19.76
CA PHE A 247 -10.74 19.09 19.20
C PHE A 247 -11.63 20.18 19.79
N ILE A 248 -12.39 20.83 18.94
CA ILE A 248 -13.33 21.86 19.33
C ILE A 248 -14.76 21.33 19.25
N THR A 249 -15.62 21.87 20.08
CA THR A 249 -17.06 21.60 19.98
C THR A 249 -17.70 22.71 19.15
N LEU A 250 -18.26 22.35 18.02
CA LEU A 250 -19.06 23.25 17.18
C LEU A 250 -20.53 23.18 17.60
N SER A 251 -21.25 24.28 17.42
CA SER A 251 -22.70 24.26 17.60
C SER A 251 -23.36 23.38 16.51
N GLU A 252 -24.54 22.86 16.78
CA GLU A 252 -25.31 22.09 15.78
C GLU A 252 -25.57 22.92 14.51
N GLN A 253 -25.74 24.23 14.67
CA GLN A 253 -25.94 25.12 13.53
C GLN A 253 -24.69 25.27 12.68
N ASP A 254 -23.50 25.34 13.30
CA ASP A 254 -22.23 25.38 12.58
C ASP A 254 -22.00 24.07 11.83
N LEU A 255 -22.24 22.93 12.50
CA LEU A 255 -22.12 21.59 11.88
C LEU A 255 -23.03 21.43 10.66
N LYS A 256 -24.25 21.98 10.67
CA LYS A 256 -25.18 21.94 9.53
C LYS A 256 -24.62 22.59 8.28
N SER A 257 -23.68 23.53 8.39
CA SER A 257 -23.06 24.19 7.23
C SER A 257 -22.26 23.21 6.35
N TYR A 258 -21.71 22.13 6.94
CA TYR A 258 -20.93 21.12 6.26
C TYR A 258 -21.78 19.98 5.69
N VAL A 259 -23.04 19.84 6.13
CA VAL A 259 -23.95 18.82 5.64
C VAL A 259 -24.24 19.02 4.16
N GLY A 260 -24.25 17.92 3.40
CA GLY A 260 -24.58 17.94 1.99
C GLY A 260 -23.94 16.78 1.23
N ARG A 261 -24.25 16.76 -0.07
CA ARG A 261 -23.63 15.86 -1.03
C ARG A 261 -22.46 16.59 -1.69
N TYR A 262 -21.33 15.90 -1.76
CA TYR A 262 -20.13 16.35 -2.43
C TYR A 262 -19.82 15.36 -3.56
N HIS A 263 -19.31 15.84 -4.66
CA HIS A 263 -18.99 15.01 -5.82
C HIS A 263 -17.52 15.16 -6.20
N ASP A 264 -16.85 14.05 -6.30
CA ASP A 264 -15.52 13.92 -6.89
C ASP A 264 -15.63 13.15 -8.20
N ALA A 265 -15.04 13.65 -9.28
CA ALA A 265 -15.14 13.04 -10.61
C ALA A 265 -14.62 11.59 -10.64
N TRP A 266 -13.68 11.27 -9.76
CA TRP A 266 -13.09 9.94 -9.64
C TRP A 266 -13.82 9.07 -8.60
N ARG A 267 -13.97 9.60 -7.36
CA ARG A 267 -14.49 8.85 -6.21
C ARG A 267 -16.02 8.81 -6.15
N GLY A 268 -16.69 9.60 -7.00
CA GLY A 268 -18.15 9.69 -7.02
C GLY A 268 -18.70 10.53 -5.87
N ASP A 269 -19.90 10.19 -5.41
CA ASP A 269 -20.60 10.97 -4.41
C ASP A 269 -20.13 10.62 -2.99
N ILE A 270 -19.98 11.67 -2.19
CA ILE A 270 -19.62 11.62 -0.79
C ILE A 270 -20.70 12.35 -0.02
N GLN A 271 -21.35 11.67 0.92
CA GLN A 271 -22.40 12.24 1.75
C GLN A 271 -21.83 12.64 3.11
N VAL A 272 -21.99 13.89 3.48
CA VAL A 272 -21.78 14.37 4.86
C VAL A 272 -23.16 14.60 5.49
N SER A 273 -23.43 13.93 6.60
CA SER A 273 -24.74 13.96 7.28
C SER A 273 -24.59 14.08 8.80
N MET A 274 -25.63 14.59 9.45
CA MET A 274 -25.71 14.58 10.90
C MET A 274 -26.24 13.24 11.39
N GLN A 275 -25.51 12.58 12.28
CA GLN A 275 -25.93 11.35 12.95
C GLN A 275 -25.56 11.43 14.44
N ASN A 276 -26.55 11.31 15.31
CA ASN A 276 -26.37 11.35 16.78
C ASN A 276 -25.56 12.56 17.28
N GLY A 277 -25.80 13.72 16.69
CA GLY A 277 -25.11 14.98 17.07
C GLY A 277 -23.69 15.16 16.51
N ALA A 278 -23.21 14.24 15.68
CA ALA A 278 -21.92 14.31 15.02
C ALA A 278 -22.06 14.32 13.50
N LEU A 279 -21.08 14.87 12.79
CA LEU A 279 -20.97 14.72 11.35
C LEU A 279 -20.41 13.33 11.01
N VAL A 280 -21.04 12.69 10.05
CA VAL A 280 -20.60 11.41 9.47
C VAL A 280 -20.41 11.59 7.98
N MET A 281 -19.23 11.20 7.48
CA MET A 281 -18.88 11.16 6.08
C MET A 281 -19.01 9.72 5.56
N THR A 282 -19.62 9.54 4.37
CA THR A 282 -19.81 8.22 3.75
C THR A 282 -19.56 8.31 2.25
N PHE A 283 -18.80 7.38 1.71
CA PHE A 283 -18.49 7.28 0.29
C PHE A 283 -19.45 6.32 -0.41
N SER A 284 -20.02 6.77 -1.53
CA SER A 284 -21.02 5.97 -2.27
C SER A 284 -20.42 4.81 -3.07
N LYS A 285 -19.16 4.93 -3.48
CA LYS A 285 -18.44 3.91 -4.28
C LYS A 285 -17.45 3.06 -3.48
N ALA A 286 -17.39 3.24 -2.16
CA ALA A 286 -16.54 2.45 -1.28
C ALA A 286 -17.43 1.87 -0.18
N ASP A 287 -17.83 0.61 -0.36
CA ASP A 287 -18.71 -0.09 0.58
C ASP A 287 -18.09 -0.11 1.98
N GLY A 288 -18.86 0.40 2.94
CA GLY A 288 -18.43 0.46 4.34
C GLY A 288 -17.48 1.60 4.70
N LEU A 289 -16.99 2.40 3.74
CA LEU A 289 -16.15 3.56 4.05
C LEU A 289 -17.02 4.68 4.62
N SER A 290 -17.09 4.73 5.94
CA SER A 290 -17.82 5.73 6.71
C SER A 290 -17.01 6.13 7.92
N GLY A 291 -16.94 7.43 8.23
CA GLY A 291 -16.16 7.94 9.35
C GLY A 291 -16.87 9.09 10.07
N ILE A 292 -16.58 9.20 11.37
CA ILE A 292 -17.04 10.33 12.18
C ILE A 292 -16.03 11.46 12.03
N LEU A 293 -16.53 12.67 11.78
CA LEU A 293 -15.72 13.89 11.68
C LEU A 293 -15.61 14.58 13.03
N SER A 294 -14.41 14.64 13.58
CA SER A 294 -14.09 15.40 14.80
C SER A 294 -13.51 16.76 14.43
N ALA A 295 -14.11 17.84 14.90
CA ALA A 295 -13.75 19.21 14.51
C ALA A 295 -12.43 19.67 15.14
N LEU A 296 -11.63 20.34 14.34
CA LEU A 296 -10.45 21.13 14.69
C LEU A 296 -10.69 22.60 14.29
N PRO A 297 -9.87 23.57 14.76
CA PRO A 297 -9.99 24.95 14.31
C PRO A 297 -9.84 25.12 12.80
N HIS A 298 -10.48 26.14 12.22
CA HIS A 298 -10.33 26.58 10.84
C HIS A 298 -10.90 25.59 9.79
N ASP A 299 -12.15 25.13 9.99
CA ASP A 299 -12.86 24.23 9.07
C ASP A 299 -12.13 22.91 8.81
N LEU A 300 -11.20 22.52 9.68
CA LEU A 300 -10.46 21.28 9.65
C LEU A 300 -11.15 20.24 10.53
N PHE A 301 -11.20 19.01 10.04
CA PHE A 301 -11.72 17.85 10.77
C PHE A 301 -10.76 16.67 10.67
N VAL A 302 -10.89 15.75 11.61
CA VAL A 302 -10.30 14.41 11.52
C VAL A 302 -11.43 13.44 11.27
N ALA A 303 -11.38 12.73 10.15
CA ALA A 303 -12.28 11.62 9.84
C ALA A 303 -11.73 10.35 10.48
N LYS A 304 -12.46 9.81 11.47
CA LYS A 304 -12.19 8.53 12.11
C LYS A 304 -13.01 7.46 11.42
N TRP A 305 -12.35 6.62 10.63
CA TRP A 305 -13.03 5.60 9.83
C TRP A 305 -13.51 4.43 10.69
N LYS A 306 -14.70 3.91 10.40
CA LYS A 306 -15.28 2.75 11.13
C LYS A 306 -14.50 1.45 10.91
N ASN A 307 -13.90 1.30 9.75
CA ASN A 307 -13.17 0.10 9.33
C ASN A 307 -11.66 0.36 9.28
N ARG A 308 -11.15 1.28 10.09
CA ARG A 308 -9.72 1.48 10.20
C ARG A 308 -9.06 0.22 10.78
N GLU A 309 -7.92 -0.12 10.27
CA GLU A 309 -7.02 -1.08 10.88
C GLU A 309 -6.35 -0.31 12.03
N GLU A 310 -6.85 -0.43 13.19
CA GLU A 310 -6.43 -0.05 14.56
C GLU A 310 -5.48 1.15 14.78
N ASP A 311 -4.76 1.63 13.76
CA ASP A 311 -3.87 2.78 13.89
C ASP A 311 -4.57 4.08 13.45
N SER A 312 -4.33 5.15 14.21
CA SER A 312 -4.73 6.51 13.86
C SER A 312 -4.09 7.02 12.56
N SER A 313 -3.10 6.31 12.02
CA SER A 313 -2.49 6.60 10.72
C SER A 313 -3.46 6.49 9.55
N ASP A 314 -4.52 5.69 9.69
CA ASP A 314 -5.58 5.57 8.68
C ASP A 314 -6.60 6.72 8.74
N ASP A 315 -6.62 7.49 9.83
CA ASP A 315 -7.47 8.66 9.95
C ASP A 315 -7.07 9.71 8.90
N SER A 316 -8.02 10.53 8.49
CA SER A 316 -7.77 11.54 7.46
C SER A 316 -8.11 12.94 7.96
N TYR A 317 -7.23 13.87 7.68
CA TYR A 317 -7.60 15.28 7.75
C TYR A 317 -8.55 15.62 6.61
N VAL A 318 -9.64 16.33 6.94
CA VAL A 318 -10.63 16.85 6.00
C VAL A 318 -10.69 18.36 6.19
N GLN A 319 -10.15 19.11 5.25
CA GLN A 319 -10.17 20.56 5.25
C GLN A 319 -11.29 21.04 4.35
N PHE A 320 -12.36 21.56 4.94
CA PHE A 320 -13.43 22.18 4.17
C PHE A 320 -13.04 23.55 3.67
N GLU A 321 -13.55 23.88 2.49
CA GLU A 321 -13.35 25.16 1.83
C GLU A 321 -14.63 25.98 1.86
N ARG A 322 -14.47 27.31 1.98
CA ARG A 322 -15.58 28.26 1.89
C ARG A 322 -15.33 29.29 0.80
N ASP A 323 -16.42 29.73 0.19
CA ASP A 323 -16.37 30.89 -0.70
C ASP A 323 -16.31 32.22 0.09
N VAL A 324 -16.22 33.32 -0.62
CA VAL A 324 -16.16 34.67 -0.03
C VAL A 324 -17.41 35.07 0.77
N THR A 325 -18.50 34.32 0.66
CA THR A 325 -19.72 34.50 1.43
C THR A 325 -19.77 33.65 2.70
N GLY A 326 -18.76 32.78 2.89
CA GLY A 326 -18.68 31.83 4.01
C GLY A 326 -19.44 30.53 3.77
N LYS A 327 -19.96 30.27 2.57
CA LYS A 327 -20.64 29.03 2.21
C LYS A 327 -19.61 27.94 1.92
N VAL A 328 -19.81 26.72 2.48
CA VAL A 328 -18.95 25.56 2.20
C VAL A 328 -19.12 25.11 0.74
N THR A 329 -18.03 25.03 -0.01
CA THR A 329 -18.00 24.72 -1.45
C THR A 329 -17.38 23.39 -1.79
N GLY A 330 -16.53 22.86 -0.93
CA GLY A 330 -15.81 21.60 -1.15
C GLY A 330 -14.94 21.22 0.04
N PHE A 331 -14.07 20.25 -0.18
CA PHE A 331 -13.02 19.90 0.80
C PHE A 331 -11.82 19.22 0.14
N HIS A 332 -10.70 19.24 0.84
CA HIS A 332 -9.52 18.42 0.56
C HIS A 332 -9.32 17.39 1.65
N MET A 333 -8.65 16.28 1.31
CA MET A 333 -8.30 15.24 2.26
C MET A 333 -6.79 14.97 2.25
N GLN A 334 -6.28 14.60 3.40
CA GLN A 334 -4.92 14.12 3.59
C GLN A 334 -4.90 13.09 4.71
N LEU A 335 -4.16 11.99 4.54
CA LEU A 335 -3.97 11.02 5.63
C LEU A 335 -3.23 11.67 6.81
N VAL A 336 -3.56 11.27 8.03
CA VAL A 336 -2.84 11.69 9.24
C VAL A 336 -1.44 11.09 9.27
N GLY A 337 -1.30 9.85 8.79
CA GLY A 337 -0.02 9.19 8.56
C GLY A 337 0.62 9.53 7.21
N SER A 338 1.64 8.77 6.83
CA SER A 338 2.26 8.90 5.51
C SER A 338 1.43 8.18 4.45
N ASP A 339 0.97 8.91 3.44
CA ASP A 339 0.31 8.29 2.28
C ASP A 339 1.36 7.80 1.28
N PHE A 340 1.53 6.48 1.20
CA PHE A 340 2.43 5.87 0.24
C PHE A 340 1.82 5.80 -1.17
N SER A 341 0.49 5.77 -1.30
CA SER A 341 -0.21 5.57 -2.56
C SER A 341 -0.77 6.85 -3.20
N PHE A 342 -0.66 8.00 -2.56
CA PHE A 342 -1.17 9.31 -3.01
C PHE A 342 -2.69 9.34 -3.28
N ASP A 343 -3.47 8.45 -2.69
CA ASP A 343 -4.88 8.27 -3.05
C ASP A 343 -5.82 9.32 -2.44
N ALA A 344 -5.51 9.85 -1.24
CA ALA A 344 -6.39 10.79 -0.54
C ALA A 344 -6.12 12.26 -0.92
N GLN A 345 -4.86 12.63 -1.10
CA GLN A 345 -4.45 14.03 -1.35
C GLN A 345 -4.85 14.56 -2.74
N ASP A 346 -5.16 13.67 -3.68
CA ASP A 346 -5.65 14.05 -5.03
C ASP A 346 -7.17 14.29 -5.09
N MET A 347 -7.86 14.15 -3.95
CA MET A 347 -9.31 14.35 -3.88
C MET A 347 -9.67 15.82 -3.67
N HIS A 348 -10.56 16.31 -4.51
CA HIS A 348 -11.13 17.65 -4.39
C HIS A 348 -12.65 17.63 -4.65
N PRO A 349 -13.43 17.02 -3.76
CA PRO A 349 -14.87 16.94 -3.91
C PRO A 349 -15.52 18.31 -3.76
N LEU A 350 -16.35 18.68 -4.75
CA LEU A 350 -17.12 19.92 -4.71
C LEU A 350 -18.54 19.65 -4.18
N LYS A 351 -19.05 20.58 -3.37
CA LYS A 351 -20.41 20.50 -2.85
C LYS A 351 -21.40 20.64 -4.01
N VAL A 352 -22.26 19.64 -4.16
CA VAL A 352 -23.31 19.69 -5.18
C VAL A 352 -24.51 20.43 -4.60
N SER A 353 -25.05 21.41 -5.36
CA SER A 353 -26.32 22.03 -4.98
C SER A 353 -27.43 20.98 -5.08
N ASP A 354 -28.27 20.93 -4.07
CA ASP A 354 -29.49 20.12 -4.08
C ASP A 354 -30.41 20.54 -5.23
#